data_a934e1f6b0a4c14cc06d3349974dbe46
#
_entry.id   a934e1f6b0a4c14cc06d3349974dbe46
#
_cell.length_a   1.000
_cell.length_b   1.000
_cell.length_c   1.000
_cell.angle_alpha   90.00
_cell.angle_beta   90.00
_cell.angle_gamma   90.00
#
_symmetry.space_group_name_H-M   'P 1'
#
loop_
_entity.id
_entity.type
_entity.pdbx_description
1 polymer ?
#
loop_
_entity_poly.entity_id
_entity_poly.type
_entity_poly.pdbx_seq_one_letter_code
_entity_poly.pdbx_strand_id
1 'polypeptide(L)'
;SGDGLGVEKNSGVPVLEPVLTYKVELEDGTDAHTALTKLKTLENEDPQLNVVWNSRLGEIHIRLMGEIQLEVLRCIIKERFGMNVSFSTGSIIYKETIENTVEGVGHFEPLRHYAEVHLLLKPAKRGSGITINSRCKEDLLDRNWQRLILTHLCEKTHLGVLTGSPITDIEITLVSGKAHAKHTEGGDFRQATYRAVRQGLRSAKSILLEPVYDFTLEVPNENAVSYTHLTLPTKLEV
;
A
#
# COMPACT_ATOMS: atom_id res chain seq x y z
N SER A 1 -7.34 14.02 -9.98
CA SER A 1 -8.71 13.71 -10.41
C SER A 1 -9.53 13.24 -9.22
N GLY A 2 -10.83 13.61 -9.16
CA GLY A 2 -11.72 13.24 -8.06
C GLY A 2 -11.80 14.23 -6.91
N ASP A 3 -11.04 15.31 -6.94
CA ASP A 3 -11.14 16.39 -5.96
C ASP A 3 -12.36 17.26 -6.26
N GLY A 4 -13.15 17.56 -5.22
CA GLY A 4 -14.29 18.46 -5.32
C GLY A 4 -13.85 19.91 -5.50
N LEU A 5 -14.56 20.65 -6.32
CA LEU A 5 -14.31 22.08 -6.55
C LEU A 5 -15.38 22.94 -5.88
N GLY A 6 -14.97 23.90 -5.08
CA GLY A 6 -15.86 24.81 -4.38
C GLY A 6 -16.71 24.11 -3.32
N VAL A 7 -18.00 23.98 -3.54
CA VAL A 7 -18.97 23.35 -2.60
C VAL A 7 -19.16 21.86 -2.83
N GLU A 8 -18.58 21.31 -3.89
CA GLU A 8 -18.66 19.89 -4.21
C GLU A 8 -17.81 19.05 -3.25
N LYS A 9 -18.28 17.84 -2.95
CA LYS A 9 -17.51 16.88 -2.17
C LYS A 9 -16.54 16.14 -3.08
N ASN A 10 -15.39 15.74 -2.54
CA ASN A 10 -14.47 14.83 -3.23
C ASN A 10 -15.22 13.55 -3.64
N SER A 11 -14.85 12.99 -4.78
CA SER A 11 -15.35 11.66 -5.18
C SER A 11 -14.94 10.63 -4.11
N GLY A 12 -15.82 9.67 -3.86
CA GLY A 12 -15.52 8.57 -2.93
C GLY A 12 -14.32 7.74 -3.39
N VAL A 13 -13.83 6.88 -2.49
CA VAL A 13 -12.83 5.87 -2.84
C VAL A 13 -13.39 4.98 -3.96
N PRO A 14 -12.62 4.69 -5.02
CA PRO A 14 -13.07 3.79 -6.07
C PRO A 14 -13.53 2.45 -5.51
N VAL A 15 -14.64 1.93 -6.01
CA VAL A 15 -15.20 0.64 -5.56
C VAL A 15 -14.27 -0.53 -5.89
N LEU A 16 -13.55 -0.42 -7.01
CA LEU A 16 -12.58 -1.41 -7.47
C LEU A 16 -11.18 -0.78 -7.48
N GLU A 17 -10.22 -1.45 -6.84
CA GLU A 17 -8.81 -1.11 -6.90
C GLU A 17 -8.10 -2.04 -7.89
N PRO A 18 -7.13 -1.54 -8.69
CA PRO A 18 -6.31 -2.39 -9.53
C PRO A 18 -5.55 -3.44 -8.71
N VAL A 19 -5.60 -4.69 -9.16
CA VAL A 19 -4.97 -5.84 -8.46
C VAL A 19 -3.80 -6.45 -9.21
N LEU A 20 -3.57 -6.00 -10.44
CA LEU A 20 -2.45 -6.45 -11.24
C LEU A 20 -1.40 -5.35 -11.35
N THR A 21 -0.15 -5.71 -11.21
CA THR A 21 0.98 -4.84 -11.46
C THR A 21 1.74 -5.33 -12.69
N TYR A 22 2.13 -4.39 -13.53
CA TYR A 22 2.85 -4.65 -14.77
C TYR A 22 4.13 -3.83 -14.77
N LYS A 23 5.24 -4.44 -15.17
CA LYS A 23 6.47 -3.71 -15.46
C LYS A 23 6.33 -3.04 -16.83
N VAL A 24 6.71 -1.77 -16.91
CA VAL A 24 6.81 -1.04 -18.17
C VAL A 24 8.19 -1.32 -18.79
N GLU A 25 8.20 -1.88 -19.98
CA GLU A 25 9.40 -2.11 -20.75
C GLU A 25 9.53 -1.01 -21.81
N LEU A 26 10.65 -0.31 -21.76
CA LEU A 26 10.95 0.81 -22.64
C LEU A 26 11.78 0.32 -23.84
N GLU A 27 11.58 0.90 -25.01
CA GLU A 27 12.48 0.67 -26.15
C GLU A 27 13.89 1.18 -25.84
N ASP A 28 14.88 0.53 -26.47
CA ASP A 28 16.28 0.90 -26.32
C ASP A 28 16.51 2.38 -26.66
N GLY A 29 17.20 3.07 -25.77
CA GLY A 29 17.50 4.50 -25.89
C GLY A 29 16.48 5.44 -25.23
N THR A 30 15.36 4.93 -24.70
CA THR A 30 14.41 5.74 -23.94
C THR A 30 14.89 5.87 -22.48
N ASP A 31 15.12 7.13 -22.04
CA ASP A 31 15.51 7.39 -20.66
C ASP A 31 14.38 7.07 -19.68
N ALA A 32 14.65 6.19 -18.72
CA ALA A 32 13.67 5.73 -17.74
C ALA A 32 13.13 6.88 -16.86
N HIS A 33 13.93 7.89 -16.54
CA HIS A 33 13.48 9.03 -15.74
C HIS A 33 12.50 9.92 -16.51
N THR A 34 12.79 10.16 -17.78
CA THR A 34 11.89 10.88 -18.69
C THR A 34 10.57 10.12 -18.87
N ALA A 35 10.62 8.81 -19.06
CA ALA A 35 9.43 7.96 -19.14
C ALA A 35 8.61 8.00 -17.85
N LEU A 36 9.27 7.90 -16.69
CA LEU A 36 8.62 7.99 -15.38
C LEU A 36 7.87 9.33 -15.21
N THR A 37 8.49 10.43 -15.57
CA THR A 37 7.88 11.77 -15.47
C THR A 37 6.62 11.88 -16.35
N LYS A 38 6.67 11.36 -17.58
CA LYS A 38 5.52 11.33 -18.49
C LYS A 38 4.39 10.42 -17.98
N LEU A 39 4.71 9.25 -17.45
CA LEU A 39 3.74 8.33 -16.86
C LEU A 39 3.11 8.92 -15.59
N LYS A 40 3.87 9.63 -14.77
CA LYS A 40 3.34 10.38 -13.62
C LYS A 40 2.34 11.48 -14.03
N THR A 41 2.47 12.05 -15.21
CA THR A 41 1.48 12.99 -15.76
C THR A 41 0.15 12.28 -16.02
N LEU A 42 0.17 11.05 -16.55
CA LEU A 42 -1.05 10.24 -16.74
C LEU A 42 -1.67 9.82 -15.40
N GLU A 43 -0.86 9.52 -14.39
CA GLU A 43 -1.35 9.21 -13.04
C GLU A 43 -2.13 10.38 -12.42
N ASN A 44 -1.77 11.63 -12.72
CA ASN A 44 -2.53 12.81 -12.28
C ASN A 44 -3.94 12.86 -12.90
N GLU A 45 -4.13 12.29 -14.09
CA GLU A 45 -5.42 12.17 -14.77
C GLU A 45 -6.19 10.95 -14.25
N ASP A 46 -5.51 9.82 -14.09
CA ASP A 46 -6.05 8.58 -13.54
C ASP A 46 -5.20 8.08 -12.35
N PRO A 47 -5.56 8.44 -11.11
CA PRO A 47 -4.82 8.03 -9.91
C PRO A 47 -4.78 6.51 -9.68
N GLN A 48 -5.68 5.74 -10.30
CA GLN A 48 -5.68 4.28 -10.17
C GLN A 48 -4.46 3.64 -10.86
N LEU A 49 -3.84 4.34 -11.82
CA LEU A 49 -2.67 3.86 -12.55
C LEU A 49 -1.48 3.57 -11.62
N ASN A 50 -1.38 4.26 -10.50
CA ASN A 50 -0.38 4.10 -9.46
C ASN A 50 1.01 3.75 -10.00
N VAL A 51 1.67 4.73 -10.59
CA VAL A 51 2.99 4.58 -11.20
C VAL A 51 4.07 4.55 -10.13
N VAL A 52 4.74 3.43 -9.96
CA VAL A 52 5.77 3.20 -8.94
C VAL A 52 7.13 3.02 -9.59
N TRP A 53 8.12 3.78 -9.11
CA TRP A 53 9.52 3.56 -9.43
C TRP A 53 10.15 2.58 -8.43
N ASN A 54 10.59 1.43 -8.93
CA ASN A 54 11.36 0.49 -8.13
C ASN A 54 12.86 0.83 -8.24
N SER A 55 13.37 1.60 -7.29
CA SER A 55 14.78 2.04 -7.29
C SER A 55 15.78 0.90 -7.14
N ARG A 56 15.37 -0.25 -6.60
CA ARG A 56 16.24 -1.43 -6.44
C ARG A 56 16.48 -2.13 -7.77
N LEU A 57 15.47 -2.22 -8.62
CA LEU A 57 15.52 -2.88 -9.92
C LEU A 57 15.73 -1.90 -11.08
N GLY A 58 15.55 -0.60 -10.85
CA GLY A 58 15.57 0.41 -11.92
C GLY A 58 14.37 0.30 -12.86
N GLU A 59 13.22 -0.12 -12.36
CA GLU A 59 12.05 -0.45 -13.14
C GLU A 59 10.84 0.42 -12.82
N ILE A 60 10.03 0.71 -13.83
CA ILE A 60 8.74 1.38 -13.67
C ILE A 60 7.65 0.30 -13.63
N HIS A 61 6.82 0.36 -12.61
CA HIS A 61 5.65 -0.50 -12.45
C HIS A 61 4.38 0.32 -12.46
N ILE A 62 3.32 -0.22 -13.07
CA ILE A 62 1.98 0.39 -13.10
C ILE A 62 0.95 -0.62 -12.62
N ARG A 63 -0.16 -0.11 -12.08
CA ARG A 63 -1.28 -0.95 -11.64
C ARG A 63 -2.45 -0.81 -12.59
N LEU A 64 -3.03 -1.93 -13.00
CA LEU A 64 -4.18 -1.98 -13.91
C LEU A 64 -5.12 -3.12 -13.52
N MET A 65 -6.35 -3.05 -14.03
CA MET A 65 -7.36 -4.09 -13.83
C MET A 65 -7.20 -5.27 -14.80
N GLY A 66 -6.59 -5.06 -15.98
CA GLY A 66 -6.46 -6.10 -16.98
C GLY A 66 -5.86 -5.65 -18.30
N GLU A 67 -5.82 -6.59 -19.26
CA GLU A 67 -5.13 -6.43 -20.54
C GLU A 67 -5.71 -5.34 -21.45
N ILE A 68 -7.02 -5.13 -21.42
CA ILE A 68 -7.67 -4.09 -22.24
C ILE A 68 -7.12 -2.70 -21.89
N GLN A 69 -6.91 -2.43 -20.60
CA GLN A 69 -6.32 -1.16 -20.16
C GLN A 69 -4.87 -1.00 -20.62
N LEU A 70 -4.10 -2.10 -20.74
CA LEU A 70 -2.74 -2.06 -21.28
C LEU A 70 -2.72 -1.59 -22.72
N GLU A 71 -3.63 -2.10 -23.55
CA GLU A 71 -3.71 -1.70 -24.96
C GLU A 71 -4.06 -0.22 -25.09
N VAL A 72 -5.06 0.24 -24.35
CA VAL A 72 -5.46 1.65 -24.31
C VAL A 72 -4.30 2.53 -23.85
N LEU A 73 -3.63 2.14 -22.75
CA LEU A 73 -2.52 2.90 -22.20
C LEU A 73 -1.33 2.96 -23.18
N ARG A 74 -1.04 1.87 -23.87
CA ARG A 74 0.00 1.84 -24.94
C ARG A 74 -0.31 2.85 -26.04
N CYS A 75 -1.54 2.91 -26.51
CA CYS A 75 -1.97 3.89 -27.51
C CYS A 75 -1.81 5.32 -26.98
N ILE A 76 -2.29 5.62 -25.79
CA ILE A 76 -2.19 6.94 -25.17
C ILE A 76 -0.72 7.39 -25.05
N ILE A 77 0.17 6.49 -24.56
CA ILE A 77 1.59 6.78 -24.41
C ILE A 77 2.25 7.09 -25.75
N LYS A 78 1.90 6.31 -26.78
CA LYS A 78 2.41 6.52 -28.15
C LYS A 78 1.91 7.82 -28.75
N GLU A 79 0.62 8.11 -28.66
CA GLU A 79 0.01 9.31 -29.24
C GLU A 79 0.47 10.60 -28.56
N ARG A 80 0.48 10.60 -27.21
CA ARG A 80 0.81 11.82 -26.46
C ARG A 80 2.30 12.09 -26.32
N PHE A 81 3.10 11.04 -26.17
CA PHE A 81 4.52 11.17 -25.82
C PHE A 81 5.47 10.66 -26.90
N GLY A 82 4.95 10.04 -27.96
CA GLY A 82 5.77 9.44 -29.02
C GLY A 82 6.65 8.29 -28.55
N MET A 83 6.34 7.69 -27.40
CA MET A 83 7.10 6.57 -26.83
C MET A 83 6.41 5.24 -27.18
N ASN A 84 7.20 4.27 -27.61
CA ASN A 84 6.73 2.90 -27.69
C ASN A 84 7.09 2.20 -26.37
N VAL A 85 6.11 1.52 -25.80
CA VAL A 85 6.27 0.74 -24.57
C VAL A 85 5.66 -0.63 -24.75
N SER A 86 6.23 -1.62 -24.08
CA SER A 86 5.63 -2.92 -23.86
C SER A 86 5.43 -3.16 -22.36
N PHE A 87 4.69 -4.20 -22.05
CA PHE A 87 4.39 -4.54 -20.66
C PHE A 87 4.71 -6.02 -20.44
N SER A 88 5.27 -6.32 -19.26
CA SER A 88 5.48 -7.69 -18.83
C SER A 88 4.16 -8.43 -18.61
N THR A 89 4.23 -9.72 -18.35
CA THR A 89 3.12 -10.49 -17.77
C THR A 89 2.70 -9.86 -16.43
N GLY A 90 1.40 -9.63 -16.25
CA GLY A 90 0.89 -9.07 -15.00
C GLY A 90 1.16 -9.97 -13.81
N SER A 91 1.47 -9.39 -12.67
CA SER A 91 1.58 -10.10 -11.40
C SER A 91 0.55 -9.57 -10.40
N ILE A 92 0.05 -10.47 -9.56
CA ILE A 92 -0.95 -10.13 -8.54
C ILE A 92 -0.33 -9.23 -7.48
N ILE A 93 -1.10 -8.23 -7.04
CA ILE A 93 -0.72 -7.37 -5.93
C ILE A 93 -1.19 -8.02 -4.64
N TYR A 94 -0.24 -8.53 -3.87
CA TYR A 94 -0.50 -9.09 -2.55
C TYR A 94 -0.59 -8.01 -1.48
N LYS A 95 -1.26 -8.32 -0.38
CA LYS A 95 -1.20 -7.61 0.91
C LYS A 95 -0.72 -8.57 1.99
N GLU A 96 -0.24 -8.06 3.11
CA GLU A 96 0.19 -8.87 4.24
C GLU A 96 -0.62 -8.50 5.49
N THR A 97 -0.84 -9.47 6.37
CA THR A 97 -1.43 -9.27 7.69
C THR A 97 -0.81 -10.23 8.70
N ILE A 98 -1.25 -10.17 9.95
CA ILE A 98 -0.76 -11.02 11.03
C ILE A 98 -1.87 -11.91 11.61
N GLU A 99 -1.51 -13.07 12.16
CA GLU A 99 -2.46 -13.97 12.80
C GLU A 99 -2.47 -13.86 14.33
N ASN A 100 -1.38 -13.40 14.94
CA ASN A 100 -1.23 -13.31 16.38
C ASN A 100 -1.00 -11.88 16.84
N THR A 101 -1.35 -11.61 18.09
CA THR A 101 -1.06 -10.35 18.75
C THR A 101 0.39 -10.32 19.20
N VAL A 102 1.09 -9.24 18.89
CA VAL A 102 2.49 -9.03 19.25
C VAL A 102 2.71 -7.62 19.75
N GLU A 103 3.72 -7.44 20.60
CA GLU A 103 4.25 -6.13 20.93
C GLU A 103 5.44 -5.82 20.05
N GLY A 104 5.45 -4.63 19.46
CA GLY A 104 6.56 -4.08 18.72
C GLY A 104 7.22 -2.95 19.50
N VAL A 105 8.53 -3.07 19.73
CA VAL A 105 9.31 -2.08 20.47
C VAL A 105 10.28 -1.39 19.52
N GLY A 106 10.24 -0.07 19.51
CA GLY A 106 11.17 0.76 18.76
C GLY A 106 11.97 1.67 19.68
N HIS A 107 13.26 1.54 19.65
CA HIS A 107 14.19 2.35 20.41
C HIS A 107 15.11 3.11 19.46
N PHE A 108 15.28 4.41 19.71
CA PHE A 108 16.15 5.28 18.93
C PHE A 108 17.01 6.13 19.88
N GLU A 109 18.31 5.84 19.95
CA GLU A 109 19.25 6.48 20.88
C GLU A 109 20.63 6.70 20.22
N PRO A 110 20.74 7.47 19.13
CA PRO A 110 22.04 7.87 18.62
C PRO A 110 22.54 9.13 19.31
N LEU A 111 23.73 9.08 19.94
CA LEU A 111 24.41 10.22 20.58
C LEU A 111 23.52 10.97 21.60
N ARG A 112 22.95 12.13 21.20
CA ARG A 112 22.14 13.02 22.07
C ARG A 112 20.64 12.89 21.79
N HIS A 113 20.19 11.82 21.17
CA HIS A 113 18.79 11.60 20.84
C HIS A 113 18.24 10.42 21.63
N TYR A 114 16.98 10.49 22.03
CA TYR A 114 16.32 9.39 22.73
C TYR A 114 14.82 9.37 22.42
N ALA A 115 14.34 8.24 21.96
CA ALA A 115 12.90 7.97 21.88
C ALA A 115 12.64 6.46 21.97
N GLU A 116 11.59 6.10 22.72
CA GLU A 116 11.12 4.72 22.85
C GLU A 116 9.61 4.67 22.60
N VAL A 117 9.18 3.68 21.82
CA VAL A 117 7.77 3.48 21.42
C VAL A 117 7.42 2.01 21.53
N HIS A 118 6.32 1.72 22.21
CA HIS A 118 5.75 0.40 22.35
C HIS A 118 4.39 0.36 21.66
N LEU A 119 4.25 -0.50 20.67
CA LEU A 119 3.05 -0.70 19.87
C LEU A 119 2.52 -2.12 20.07
N LEU A 120 1.24 -2.23 20.34
CA LEU A 120 0.55 -3.52 20.31
C LEU A 120 -0.09 -3.68 18.93
N LEU A 121 0.34 -4.70 18.19
CA LEU A 121 -0.19 -5.06 16.88
C LEU A 121 -1.14 -6.25 17.06
N LYS A 122 -2.38 -6.09 16.63
CA LYS A 122 -3.41 -7.17 16.70
C LYS A 122 -3.98 -7.44 15.33
N PRO A 123 -4.28 -8.71 15.00
CA PRO A 123 -5.06 -9.00 13.80
C PRO A 123 -6.45 -8.38 13.91
N ALA A 124 -6.95 -7.86 12.82
CA ALA A 124 -8.28 -7.29 12.69
C ALA A 124 -9.13 -8.10 11.69
N LYS A 125 -10.41 -7.73 11.58
CA LYS A 125 -11.33 -8.40 10.63
C LYS A 125 -10.86 -8.16 9.19
N ARG A 126 -11.02 -9.16 8.33
CA ARG A 126 -10.73 -9.05 6.89
C ARG A 126 -11.49 -7.90 6.26
N GLY A 127 -10.76 -7.08 5.48
CA GLY A 127 -11.28 -5.89 4.83
C GLY A 127 -11.40 -4.66 5.73
N SER A 128 -10.95 -4.71 6.99
CA SER A 128 -11.02 -3.56 7.91
C SER A 128 -9.89 -2.54 7.73
N GLY A 129 -8.86 -2.88 6.95
CA GLY A 129 -7.70 -2.02 6.77
C GLY A 129 -6.84 -1.87 8.03
N ILE A 130 -6.21 -0.72 8.20
CA ILE A 130 -5.38 -0.42 9.37
C ILE A 130 -6.13 0.53 10.30
N THR A 131 -6.27 0.13 11.56
CA THR A 131 -6.82 0.97 12.62
C THR A 131 -5.73 1.36 13.57
N ILE A 132 -5.64 2.65 13.90
CA ILE A 132 -4.58 3.21 14.75
C ILE A 132 -5.22 3.87 15.97
N ASN A 133 -4.79 3.44 17.17
CA ASN A 133 -5.32 3.91 18.44
C ASN A 133 -4.20 4.20 19.46
N SER A 134 -4.53 4.92 20.54
CA SER A 134 -3.65 5.09 21.70
C SER A 134 -4.36 4.67 22.97
N ARG A 135 -3.69 3.88 23.80
CA ARG A 135 -4.05 3.56 25.19
C ARG A 135 -2.95 3.97 26.15
N CYS A 136 -1.96 4.71 25.67
CA CYS A 136 -0.88 5.23 26.48
C CYS A 136 -1.40 6.30 27.45
N LYS A 137 -1.00 6.18 28.70
CA LYS A 137 -1.32 7.18 29.73
C LYS A 137 -0.44 8.43 29.54
N GLU A 138 -0.99 9.61 29.88
CA GLU A 138 -0.26 10.88 29.78
C GLU A 138 0.94 10.93 30.77
N ASP A 139 0.85 10.22 31.89
CA ASP A 139 1.95 10.09 32.86
C ASP A 139 3.18 9.37 32.30
N LEU A 140 2.97 8.46 31.32
CA LEU A 140 4.06 7.73 30.65
C LEU A 140 4.65 8.49 29.49
N LEU A 141 3.81 9.18 28.72
CA LEU A 141 4.21 9.94 27.55
C LEU A 141 3.25 11.11 27.32
N ASP A 142 3.79 12.31 27.21
CA ASP A 142 3.02 13.52 26.94
C ASP A 142 2.14 13.38 25.69
N ARG A 143 0.94 13.97 25.74
CA ARG A 143 -0.08 13.87 24.70
C ARG A 143 0.38 14.38 23.32
N ASN A 144 1.29 15.36 23.29
CA ASN A 144 1.82 15.86 22.03
C ASN A 144 2.70 14.80 21.35
N TRP A 145 3.52 14.11 22.11
CA TRP A 145 4.32 12.99 21.60
C TRP A 145 3.45 11.82 21.14
N GLN A 146 2.38 11.50 21.87
CA GLN A 146 1.42 10.47 21.44
C GLN A 146 0.80 10.83 20.09
N ARG A 147 0.32 12.07 19.91
CA ARG A 147 -0.24 12.55 18.64
C ARG A 147 0.77 12.46 17.50
N LEU A 148 2.01 12.82 17.77
CA LEU A 148 3.10 12.74 16.77
C LEU A 148 3.36 11.30 16.34
N ILE A 149 3.39 10.35 17.27
CA ILE A 149 3.53 8.93 16.97
C ILE A 149 2.37 8.44 16.09
N LEU A 150 1.12 8.79 16.42
CA LEU A 150 -0.05 8.43 15.61
C LEU A 150 0.04 9.02 14.20
N THR A 151 0.50 10.27 14.08
CA THR A 151 0.76 10.88 12.77
C THR A 151 1.80 10.10 11.98
N HIS A 152 2.91 9.71 12.61
CA HIS A 152 3.96 8.93 11.94
C HIS A 152 3.50 7.52 11.52
N LEU A 153 2.54 6.93 12.23
CA LEU A 153 1.91 5.67 11.81
C LEU A 153 1.05 5.83 10.56
N CYS A 154 0.41 7.01 10.37
CA CYS A 154 -0.46 7.30 9.23
C CYS A 154 0.29 7.82 7.99
N GLU A 155 1.47 8.43 8.17
CA GLU A 155 2.15 9.19 7.10
C GLU A 155 2.74 8.33 5.98
N LYS A 156 2.85 7.02 6.20
CA LYS A 156 3.40 6.12 5.18
C LYS A 156 2.74 4.74 5.19
N THR A 157 2.77 4.09 4.04
CA THR A 157 2.39 2.67 3.92
C THR A 157 3.45 1.80 4.58
N HIS A 158 3.06 1.04 5.60
CA HIS A 158 3.92 0.04 6.23
C HIS A 158 3.94 -1.24 5.40
N LEU A 159 5.14 -1.80 5.24
CA LEU A 159 5.37 -3.00 4.46
C LEU A 159 5.55 -4.21 5.38
N GLY A 160 4.99 -5.34 4.96
CA GLY A 160 5.14 -6.61 5.63
C GLY A 160 6.54 -7.21 5.51
N VAL A 161 6.74 -8.39 6.06
CA VAL A 161 8.05 -9.02 6.18
C VAL A 161 8.24 -10.23 5.27
N LEU A 162 7.17 -10.75 4.65
CA LEU A 162 7.22 -11.91 3.76
C LEU A 162 7.68 -11.50 2.36
N THR A 163 6.93 -10.60 1.73
CA THR A 163 7.17 -10.15 0.35
C THR A 163 7.46 -8.66 0.25
N GLY A 164 7.28 -7.93 1.36
CA GLY A 164 7.32 -6.47 1.37
C GLY A 164 6.06 -5.84 0.81
N SER A 165 4.97 -6.59 0.75
CA SER A 165 3.65 -6.08 0.35
C SER A 165 3.06 -5.19 1.45
N PRO A 166 2.17 -4.24 1.10
CA PRO A 166 1.51 -3.40 2.09
C PRO A 166 0.76 -4.23 3.13
N ILE A 167 0.86 -3.84 4.41
CA ILE A 167 0.08 -4.48 5.47
C ILE A 167 -1.37 -4.00 5.46
N THR A 168 -2.28 -4.85 5.90
CA THR A 168 -3.71 -4.56 6.05
C THR A 168 -4.32 -5.40 7.18
N ASP A 169 -5.54 -5.06 7.61
CA ASP A 169 -6.31 -5.80 8.60
C ASP A 169 -5.59 -5.98 9.93
N ILE A 170 -5.01 -4.88 10.41
CA ILE A 170 -4.24 -4.81 11.65
C ILE A 170 -4.70 -3.61 12.48
N GLU A 171 -4.93 -3.84 13.77
CA GLU A 171 -5.07 -2.78 14.78
C GLU A 171 -3.70 -2.49 15.39
N ILE A 172 -3.22 -1.25 15.28
CA ILE A 172 -1.98 -0.77 15.89
C ILE A 172 -2.34 0.15 17.05
N THR A 173 -1.99 -0.24 18.27
CA THR A 173 -2.29 0.54 19.47
C THR A 173 -1.00 0.97 20.15
N LEU A 174 -0.83 2.29 20.35
CA LEU A 174 0.23 2.82 21.18
C LEU A 174 -0.06 2.48 22.66
N VAL A 175 0.81 1.71 23.29
CA VAL A 175 0.62 1.27 24.69
C VAL A 175 1.55 1.98 25.66
N SER A 176 2.75 2.31 25.25
CA SER A 176 3.75 3.02 26.05
C SER A 176 4.77 3.73 25.17
N GLY A 177 5.47 4.67 25.76
CA GLY A 177 6.59 5.35 25.14
C GLY A 177 7.39 6.13 26.15
N LYS A 178 8.60 6.52 25.79
CA LYS A 178 9.47 7.29 26.67
C LYS A 178 10.21 8.38 25.89
N ALA A 179 10.19 9.57 26.44
CA ALA A 179 10.93 10.72 25.97
C ALA A 179 11.97 11.15 27.02
N HIS A 180 13.02 11.79 26.60
CA HIS A 180 13.98 12.43 27.49
C HIS A 180 13.89 13.95 27.34
N ALA A 181 13.70 14.69 28.43
CA ALA A 181 13.41 16.12 28.43
C ALA A 181 14.41 17.00 27.64
N LYS A 182 15.66 16.57 27.53
CA LYS A 182 16.74 17.32 26.86
C LYS A 182 17.22 16.69 25.54
N HIS A 183 16.79 15.46 25.23
CA HIS A 183 17.37 14.66 24.17
C HIS A 183 16.32 14.05 23.22
N THR A 184 15.07 14.47 23.30
CA THR A 184 14.02 13.99 22.41
C THR A 184 13.58 15.09 21.47
N GLU A 185 13.68 14.82 20.18
CA GLU A 185 13.16 15.66 19.11
C GLU A 185 12.05 14.91 18.32
N GLY A 186 11.23 15.63 17.56
CA GLY A 186 10.12 15.03 16.83
C GLY A 186 10.57 13.94 15.84
N GLY A 187 11.71 14.12 15.21
CA GLY A 187 12.29 13.15 14.28
C GLY A 187 12.69 11.82 14.93
N ASP A 188 12.98 11.82 16.23
CA ASP A 188 13.37 10.62 16.97
C ASP A 188 12.19 9.67 17.11
N PHE A 189 11.01 10.21 17.41
CA PHE A 189 9.79 9.42 17.46
C PHE A 189 9.40 8.84 16.09
N ARG A 190 9.70 9.53 14.99
CA ARG A 190 9.52 8.94 13.65
C ARG A 190 10.34 7.67 13.49
N GLN A 191 11.61 7.73 13.85
CA GLN A 191 12.51 6.57 13.75
C GLN A 191 12.09 5.44 14.70
N ALA A 192 11.79 5.78 15.96
CA ALA A 192 11.35 4.81 16.95
C ALA A 192 10.03 4.13 16.53
N THR A 193 9.05 4.89 16.02
CA THR A 193 7.76 4.36 15.54
C THR A 193 7.96 3.36 14.40
N TYR A 194 8.76 3.70 13.40
CA TYR A 194 9.01 2.79 12.26
C TYR A 194 9.76 1.53 12.69
N ARG A 195 10.69 1.65 13.65
CA ARG A 195 11.37 0.48 14.24
C ARG A 195 10.41 -0.39 15.01
N ALA A 196 9.49 0.19 15.80
CA ALA A 196 8.47 -0.55 16.54
C ALA A 196 7.56 -1.36 15.63
N VAL A 197 7.03 -0.75 14.57
CA VAL A 197 6.21 -1.46 13.57
C VAL A 197 7.01 -2.61 12.94
N ARG A 198 8.23 -2.34 12.48
CA ARG A 198 9.06 -3.35 11.80
C ARG A 198 9.45 -4.50 12.74
N GLN A 199 9.79 -4.20 13.98
CA GLN A 199 10.13 -5.22 14.98
C GLN A 199 8.92 -6.08 15.32
N GLY A 200 7.75 -5.46 15.54
CA GLY A 200 6.50 -6.17 15.79
C GLY A 200 6.12 -7.10 14.64
N LEU A 201 6.16 -6.61 13.39
CA LEU A 201 5.87 -7.44 12.21
C LEU A 201 6.85 -8.61 12.04
N ARG A 202 8.12 -8.44 12.41
CA ARG A 202 9.09 -9.54 12.39
C ARG A 202 8.84 -10.62 13.45
N SER A 203 8.25 -10.23 14.57
CA SER A 203 7.92 -11.14 15.67
C SER A 203 6.55 -11.80 15.48
N ALA A 204 5.73 -11.27 14.58
CA ALA A 204 4.41 -11.78 14.29
C ALA A 204 4.44 -12.97 13.32
N LYS A 205 3.40 -13.79 13.38
CA LYS A 205 3.11 -14.78 12.36
C LYS A 205 2.36 -14.08 11.21
N SER A 206 3.10 -13.71 10.18
CA SER A 206 2.57 -13.01 9.01
C SER A 206 1.97 -13.98 8.00
N ILE A 207 0.91 -13.56 7.32
CA ILE A 207 0.27 -14.27 6.21
C ILE A 207 0.12 -13.35 5.00
N LEU A 208 0.18 -13.96 3.82
CA LEU A 208 -0.02 -13.28 2.55
C LEU A 208 -1.50 -13.34 2.16
N LEU A 209 -2.03 -12.24 1.65
CA LEU A 209 -3.40 -12.10 1.19
C LEU A 209 -3.44 -11.84 -0.30
N GLU A 210 -4.26 -12.60 -1.01
CA GLU A 210 -4.63 -12.37 -2.40
C GLU A 210 -5.90 -11.51 -2.48
N PRO A 211 -6.06 -10.67 -3.52
CA PRO A 211 -7.32 -10.01 -3.79
C PRO A 211 -8.35 -11.02 -4.30
N VAL A 212 -9.57 -10.98 -3.76
CA VAL A 212 -10.69 -11.80 -4.20
C VAL A 212 -11.90 -10.89 -4.40
N TYR A 213 -12.60 -11.05 -5.51
CA TYR A 213 -13.80 -10.29 -5.83
C TYR A 213 -15.00 -11.22 -5.96
N ASP A 214 -16.14 -10.76 -5.44
CA ASP A 214 -17.44 -11.30 -5.83
C ASP A 214 -17.88 -10.60 -7.11
N PHE A 215 -18.35 -11.36 -8.08
CA PHE A 215 -18.88 -10.79 -9.31
C PHE A 215 -20.22 -11.41 -9.69
N THR A 216 -21.05 -10.62 -10.36
CA THR A 216 -22.29 -11.08 -10.99
C THR A 216 -22.15 -10.91 -12.49
N LEU A 217 -22.31 -12.00 -13.22
CA LEU A 217 -22.25 -12.01 -14.69
C LEU A 217 -23.65 -12.17 -15.27
N GLU A 218 -24.12 -11.14 -15.93
CA GLU A 218 -25.37 -11.16 -16.70
C GLU A 218 -25.06 -11.37 -18.18
N VAL A 219 -25.58 -12.43 -18.77
CA VAL A 219 -25.34 -12.77 -20.17
C VAL A 219 -26.66 -13.08 -20.86
N PRO A 220 -26.81 -12.77 -22.17
CA PRO A 220 -27.94 -13.20 -22.98
C PRO A 220 -28.05 -14.74 -23.02
N ASN A 221 -29.26 -15.26 -22.99
CA ASN A 221 -29.50 -16.71 -22.99
C ASN A 221 -28.81 -17.47 -24.15
N GLU A 222 -28.63 -16.83 -25.28
CA GLU A 222 -27.96 -17.39 -26.46
C GLU A 222 -26.49 -17.71 -26.19
N ASN A 223 -25.83 -16.99 -25.26
CA ASN A 223 -24.45 -17.14 -24.90
C ASN A 223 -24.24 -17.92 -23.60
N ALA A 224 -25.29 -18.25 -22.86
CA ALA A 224 -25.20 -18.90 -21.54
C ALA A 224 -24.44 -20.20 -21.56
N VAL A 225 -24.57 -21.01 -22.61
CA VAL A 225 -23.88 -22.30 -22.77
C VAL A 225 -22.35 -22.10 -22.88
N SER A 226 -21.91 -21.11 -23.63
CA SER A 226 -20.49 -20.81 -23.81
C SER A 226 -19.84 -20.36 -22.51
N TYR A 227 -20.54 -19.61 -21.67
CA TYR A 227 -20.03 -19.11 -20.39
C TYR A 227 -20.05 -20.16 -19.28
N THR A 228 -20.95 -21.13 -19.29
CA THR A 228 -20.97 -22.24 -18.33
C THR A 228 -19.76 -23.19 -18.50
N HIS A 229 -19.12 -23.19 -19.68
CA HIS A 229 -17.90 -23.95 -19.93
C HIS A 229 -16.61 -23.15 -19.76
N LEU A 230 -16.67 -21.84 -19.53
CA LEU A 230 -15.56 -21.06 -19.09
C LEU A 230 -15.24 -21.43 -17.64
N THR A 231 -14.28 -22.32 -17.46
CA THR A 231 -13.67 -22.56 -16.15
C THR A 231 -12.91 -21.30 -15.74
N LEU A 232 -13.62 -20.39 -15.07
CA LEU A 232 -12.94 -19.41 -14.23
C LEU A 232 -12.07 -20.19 -13.26
N PRO A 233 -10.81 -19.79 -13.01
CA PRO A 233 -9.97 -20.46 -12.03
C PRO A 233 -10.62 -20.29 -10.65
N THR A 234 -11.55 -21.20 -10.36
CA THR A 234 -12.12 -21.33 -9.01
C THR A 234 -11.06 -22.01 -8.18
N LYS A 235 -10.58 -21.31 -7.15
CA LYS A 235 -9.77 -21.92 -6.11
C LYS A 235 -10.62 -23.01 -5.48
N LEU A 236 -10.34 -24.26 -5.78
CA LEU A 236 -10.85 -25.39 -4.99
C LEU A 236 -10.19 -25.27 -3.61
N GLU A 237 -10.98 -24.84 -2.63
CA GLU A 237 -10.57 -24.99 -1.24
C GLU A 237 -10.52 -26.50 -0.94
N VAL A 238 -9.33 -26.99 -0.62
CA VAL A 238 -9.08 -28.30 -0.03
C VAL A 238 -8.90 -28.12 1.45
#